data_9f0fae30c0dc95889c3b1f4a88926300
#
_entry.id   9f0fae30c0dc95889c3b1f4a88926300
#
_cell.length_a   1.000
_cell.length_b   1.000
_cell.length_c   1.000
_cell.angle_alpha   90.00
_cell.angle_beta   90.00
_cell.angle_gamma   90.00
#
_symmetry.space_group_name_H-M   'P 1'
#
loop_
_entity.id
_entity.type
_entity.pdbx_description
1 polymer ?
#
loop_
_entity_poly.entity_id
_entity_poly.type
_entity_poly.pdbx_seq_one_letter_code
_entity_poly.pdbx_strand_id
1 'polypeptide(L)'
;MSKSKKMGVVQLTTVTAINMMGSGIILLPATLAEVGTVSIFAWILASIGATILAYAFAKCGMFTKKVGGMGGYAEYRFGRSGNFVSNFCYTISLIIANVAIASGVVSYGSYVFGFDLSPVEVCLATIATLFLAATISLVGPKKFGKFTSLGVICVVIPVIGLLFAGGFFFDANIYREAWNPSDMPFYAAMKDSIAVIIWAFLGLETACANSDTVENPEKNVPIAVLAGTLLAGACYTTSTAIIGGLVPYQQLMVSGAPFGLAYASMFGDTVGHIVSCMLVCSCFVSLTAWQFTVSEVAREASSIGLFPRFLSTVNKFRSPYVAIACLFGIQLCMTLATISPTLLKQFNILINLAVMINLIPYLLAMGAVSDLQKAESVPMEKAKIANIAAI
;
A
#
# COMPACT_ATOMS: atom_id res chain seq x y z
N MET A 1 23.92 -24.68 -10.58
CA MET A 1 23.05 -23.56 -10.16
C MET A 1 21.92 -23.43 -11.16
N SER A 2 20.69 -23.77 -10.80
CA SER A 2 19.52 -23.58 -11.68
C SER A 2 19.36 -22.07 -11.93
N LYS A 3 19.41 -21.64 -13.21
CA LYS A 3 19.08 -20.26 -13.59
C LYS A 3 17.62 -20.02 -13.16
N SER A 4 17.41 -19.20 -12.14
CA SER A 4 16.08 -18.72 -11.79
C SER A 4 15.45 -18.11 -13.05
N LYS A 5 14.30 -18.59 -13.45
CA LYS A 5 13.57 -18.07 -14.61
C LYS A 5 13.20 -16.60 -14.30
N LYS A 6 13.66 -15.68 -15.13
CA LYS A 6 13.34 -14.25 -14.98
C LYS A 6 11.84 -14.00 -15.20
N MET A 7 11.30 -12.98 -14.53
CA MET A 7 9.88 -12.62 -14.64
C MET A 7 9.59 -11.95 -15.98
N GLY A 8 8.52 -12.39 -16.65
CA GLY A 8 7.97 -11.71 -17.83
C GLY A 8 7.10 -10.51 -17.46
N VAL A 9 6.73 -9.71 -18.46
CA VAL A 9 5.94 -8.48 -18.28
C VAL A 9 4.59 -8.72 -17.59
N VAL A 10 3.86 -9.77 -17.95
CA VAL A 10 2.54 -10.08 -17.36
C VAL A 10 2.66 -10.43 -15.88
N GLN A 11 3.64 -11.26 -15.54
CA GLN A 11 3.89 -11.63 -14.14
C GLN A 11 4.26 -10.41 -13.30
N LEU A 12 5.14 -9.54 -13.82
CA LEU A 12 5.54 -8.32 -13.12
C LEU A 12 4.35 -7.34 -12.97
N THR A 13 3.52 -7.16 -14.01
CA THR A 13 2.29 -6.36 -13.94
C THR A 13 1.37 -6.83 -12.82
N THR A 14 1.13 -8.13 -12.76
CA THR A 14 0.28 -8.74 -11.73
C THR A 14 0.85 -8.52 -10.33
N VAL A 15 2.14 -8.75 -10.15
CA VAL A 15 2.83 -8.53 -8.86
C VAL A 15 2.73 -7.06 -8.44
N THR A 16 2.94 -6.13 -9.38
CA THR A 16 2.83 -4.68 -9.11
C THR A 16 1.43 -4.29 -8.66
N ALA A 17 0.39 -4.73 -9.39
CA ALA A 17 -0.99 -4.44 -9.02
C ALA A 17 -1.34 -5.01 -7.63
N ILE A 18 -0.95 -6.25 -7.36
CA ILE A 18 -1.27 -6.93 -6.11
C ILE A 18 -0.52 -6.33 -4.92
N ASN A 19 0.73 -5.88 -5.08
CA ASN A 19 1.48 -5.22 -4.02
C ASN A 19 0.79 -3.93 -3.53
N MET A 20 0.08 -3.24 -4.43
CA MET A 20 -0.73 -2.08 -4.07
C MET A 20 -2.09 -2.49 -3.46
N MET A 21 -2.72 -3.59 -3.94
CA MET A 21 -4.02 -4.07 -3.49
C MET A 21 -4.00 -4.73 -2.09
N GLY A 22 -3.24 -4.18 -1.15
CA GLY A 22 -3.24 -4.62 0.24
C GLY A 22 -4.41 -4.03 1.03
N SER A 23 -4.09 -3.50 2.21
CA SER A 23 -5.07 -2.83 3.09
C SER A 23 -5.77 -1.61 2.47
N GLY A 24 -5.18 -1.00 1.44
CA GLY A 24 -5.71 0.20 0.79
C GLY A 24 -7.10 -0.02 0.18
N ILE A 25 -7.29 -1.06 -0.62
CA ILE A 25 -8.59 -1.32 -1.27
C ILE A 25 -9.68 -1.69 -0.25
N ILE A 26 -9.31 -2.32 0.86
CA ILE A 26 -10.22 -3.04 1.74
C ILE A 26 -11.04 -2.09 2.62
N LEU A 27 -10.43 -1.04 3.18
CA LEU A 27 -11.07 -0.12 4.13
C LEU A 27 -11.47 1.24 3.51
N LEU A 28 -10.86 1.63 2.39
CA LEU A 28 -11.12 2.95 1.81
C LEU A 28 -12.57 3.21 1.41
N PRO A 29 -13.39 2.23 0.95
CA PRO A 29 -14.79 2.50 0.70
C PRO A 29 -15.55 3.00 1.93
N ALA A 30 -15.23 2.50 3.13
CA ALA A 30 -15.84 2.99 4.38
C ALA A 30 -15.33 4.40 4.75
N THR A 31 -14.01 4.62 4.62
CA THR A 31 -13.39 5.93 4.88
C THR A 31 -13.95 7.02 3.96
N LEU A 32 -14.17 6.71 2.68
CA LEU A 32 -14.70 7.66 1.70
C LEU A 32 -16.22 7.82 1.75
N ALA A 33 -16.93 6.98 2.49
CA ALA A 33 -18.39 7.07 2.60
C ALA A 33 -18.86 8.39 3.24
N GLU A 34 -18.05 9.02 4.11
CA GLU A 34 -18.33 10.33 4.69
C GLU A 34 -18.30 11.45 3.64
N VAL A 35 -17.40 11.38 2.68
CA VAL A 35 -17.34 12.29 1.54
C VAL A 35 -18.42 11.96 0.51
N GLY A 36 -18.71 10.69 0.35
CA GLY A 36 -19.71 10.15 -0.56
C GLY A 36 -19.17 9.68 -1.90
N THR A 37 -20.10 9.32 -2.78
CA THR A 37 -19.77 8.76 -4.11
C THR A 37 -19.16 9.79 -5.06
N VAL A 38 -19.21 11.08 -4.75
CA VAL A 38 -18.49 12.14 -5.45
C VAL A 38 -16.97 11.91 -5.43
N SER A 39 -16.45 11.14 -4.46
CA SER A 39 -15.05 10.72 -4.37
C SER A 39 -14.56 9.93 -5.58
N ILE A 40 -15.46 9.46 -6.45
CA ILE A 40 -15.09 8.78 -7.71
C ILE A 40 -14.20 9.64 -8.61
N PHE A 41 -14.41 10.95 -8.62
CA PHE A 41 -13.55 11.87 -9.39
C PHE A 41 -12.13 11.95 -8.80
N ALA A 42 -12.01 11.89 -7.47
CA ALA A 42 -10.72 11.86 -6.81
C ALA A 42 -9.98 10.54 -7.11
N TRP A 43 -10.69 9.40 -7.19
CA TRP A 43 -10.11 8.12 -7.62
C TRP A 43 -9.53 8.20 -9.04
N ILE A 44 -10.29 8.76 -9.99
CA ILE A 44 -9.84 8.91 -11.39
C ILE A 44 -8.58 9.80 -11.43
N LEU A 45 -8.64 10.98 -10.79
CA LEU A 45 -7.52 11.91 -10.77
C LEU A 45 -6.27 11.33 -10.11
N ALA A 46 -6.43 10.69 -8.94
CA ALA A 46 -5.32 10.06 -8.23
C ALA A 46 -4.73 8.87 -9.01
N SER A 47 -5.56 8.09 -9.71
CA SER A 47 -5.08 6.98 -10.55
C SER A 47 -4.22 7.47 -11.72
N ILE A 48 -4.60 8.58 -12.35
CA ILE A 48 -3.81 9.22 -13.41
C ILE A 48 -2.48 9.72 -12.83
N GLY A 49 -2.53 10.47 -11.71
CA GLY A 49 -1.34 11.00 -11.05
C GLY A 49 -0.38 9.89 -10.60
N ALA A 50 -0.91 8.84 -9.95
CA ALA A 50 -0.13 7.67 -9.53
C ALA A 50 0.52 6.95 -10.73
N THR A 51 -0.17 6.84 -11.86
CA THR A 51 0.37 6.21 -13.07
C THR A 51 1.53 7.03 -13.65
N ILE A 52 1.41 8.37 -13.69
CA ILE A 52 2.48 9.26 -14.13
C ILE A 52 3.69 9.14 -13.20
N LEU A 53 3.46 9.17 -11.88
CA LEU A 53 4.50 9.03 -10.88
C LEU A 53 5.19 7.66 -10.96
N ALA A 54 4.42 6.60 -11.12
CA ALA A 54 4.93 5.23 -11.28
C ALA A 54 5.87 5.10 -12.49
N TYR A 55 5.56 5.78 -13.60
CA TYR A 55 6.45 5.83 -14.76
C TYR A 55 7.79 6.51 -14.43
N ALA A 56 7.76 7.65 -13.74
CA ALA A 56 8.97 8.35 -13.33
C ALA A 56 9.85 7.47 -12.42
N PHE A 57 9.26 6.79 -11.43
CA PHE A 57 9.96 5.84 -10.58
C PHE A 57 10.54 4.66 -11.36
N ALA A 58 9.79 4.08 -12.30
CA ALA A 58 10.29 3.00 -13.14
C ALA A 58 11.54 3.42 -13.92
N LYS A 59 11.57 4.64 -14.45
CA LYS A 59 12.74 5.19 -15.12
C LYS A 59 13.90 5.46 -14.16
N CYS A 60 13.65 5.97 -12.97
CA CYS A 60 14.68 6.13 -11.94
C CYS A 60 15.34 4.78 -11.59
N GLY A 61 14.53 3.75 -11.34
CA GLY A 61 15.01 2.40 -11.02
C GLY A 61 15.83 1.75 -12.14
N MET A 62 15.52 2.09 -13.41
CA MET A 62 16.27 1.60 -14.57
C MET A 62 17.62 2.28 -14.77
N PHE A 63 17.72 3.58 -14.47
CA PHE A 63 18.89 4.36 -14.78
C PHE A 63 19.88 4.43 -13.63
N THR A 64 19.43 4.29 -12.38
CA THR A 64 20.31 4.39 -11.21
C THR A 64 21.31 3.25 -11.10
N LYS A 65 22.51 3.58 -10.69
CA LYS A 65 23.53 2.63 -10.21
C LYS A 65 23.73 2.71 -8.70
N LYS A 66 23.06 3.67 -8.03
CA LYS A 66 23.18 3.83 -6.60
C LYS A 66 22.22 2.89 -5.87
N VAL A 67 22.68 2.35 -4.75
CA VAL A 67 21.95 1.47 -3.86
C VAL A 67 21.10 2.30 -2.89
N GLY A 68 20.03 1.73 -2.37
CA GLY A 68 19.18 2.38 -1.35
C GLY A 68 17.84 2.89 -1.87
N GLY A 69 17.34 2.31 -2.97
CA GLY A 69 16.00 2.61 -3.49
C GLY A 69 15.77 4.11 -3.74
N MET A 70 14.68 4.67 -3.22
CA MET A 70 14.36 6.10 -3.36
C MET A 70 15.44 7.01 -2.77
N GLY A 71 16.11 6.60 -1.69
CA GLY A 71 17.24 7.33 -1.14
C GLY A 71 18.43 7.41 -2.11
N GLY A 72 18.68 6.32 -2.84
CA GLY A 72 19.69 6.30 -3.90
C GLY A 72 19.36 7.25 -5.04
N TYR A 73 18.09 7.44 -5.41
CA TYR A 73 17.67 8.44 -6.41
C TYR A 73 17.89 9.86 -5.89
N ALA A 74 17.46 10.13 -4.64
CA ALA A 74 17.61 11.44 -4.01
C ALA A 74 19.10 11.87 -3.89
N GLU A 75 20.01 10.91 -3.75
CA GLU A 75 21.44 11.16 -3.58
C GLU A 75 22.09 11.86 -4.79
N TYR A 76 21.55 11.69 -6.00
CA TYR A 76 22.10 12.33 -7.20
C TYR A 76 22.05 13.84 -7.15
N ARG A 77 21.05 14.43 -6.48
CA ARG A 77 20.90 15.88 -6.33
C ARG A 77 21.27 16.38 -4.94
N PHE A 78 20.83 15.66 -3.90
CA PHE A 78 20.91 16.13 -2.52
C PHE A 78 22.05 15.47 -1.72
N GLY A 79 22.88 14.65 -2.39
CA GLY A 79 24.01 13.97 -1.76
C GLY A 79 23.59 12.98 -0.68
N ARG A 80 24.53 12.61 0.19
CA ARG A 80 24.33 11.64 1.25
C ARG A 80 23.23 12.03 2.25
N SER A 81 23.04 13.33 2.48
CA SER A 81 21.97 13.85 3.35
C SER A 81 20.58 13.58 2.75
N GLY A 82 20.42 13.77 1.42
CA GLY A 82 19.19 13.44 0.73
C GLY A 82 18.85 11.94 0.78
N ASN A 83 19.87 11.08 0.62
CA ASN A 83 19.72 9.65 0.79
C ASN A 83 19.28 9.29 2.22
N PHE A 84 19.89 9.89 3.24
CA PHE A 84 19.52 9.68 4.64
C PHE A 84 18.07 10.11 4.91
N VAL A 85 17.71 11.35 4.56
CA VAL A 85 16.36 11.88 4.82
C VAL A 85 15.29 11.03 4.12
N SER A 86 15.55 10.66 2.86
CA SER A 86 14.64 9.82 2.09
C SER A 86 14.41 8.45 2.75
N ASN A 87 15.49 7.73 3.10
CA ASN A 87 15.37 6.42 3.76
C ASN A 87 14.76 6.52 5.15
N PHE A 88 15.08 7.58 5.91
CA PHE A 88 14.52 7.81 7.24
C PHE A 88 13.01 8.04 7.18
N CYS A 89 12.56 8.98 6.34
CA CYS A 89 11.14 9.27 6.18
C CYS A 89 10.37 8.05 5.63
N TYR A 90 10.96 7.33 4.66
CA TYR A 90 10.36 6.10 4.13
C TYR A 90 10.21 5.03 5.21
N THR A 91 11.24 4.79 6.02
CA THR A 91 11.18 3.83 7.12
C THR A 91 10.10 4.21 8.14
N ILE A 92 10.02 5.49 8.55
CA ILE A 92 8.99 5.96 9.48
C ILE A 92 7.59 5.81 8.88
N SER A 93 7.41 6.18 7.61
CA SER A 93 6.13 5.99 6.91
C SER A 93 5.68 4.53 6.92
N LEU A 94 6.58 3.59 6.62
CA LEU A 94 6.27 2.16 6.60
C LEU A 94 6.00 1.59 8.01
N ILE A 95 6.66 2.11 9.06
CA ILE A 95 6.35 1.77 10.46
C ILE A 95 4.89 2.13 10.78
N ILE A 96 4.48 3.36 10.45
CA ILE A 96 3.12 3.85 10.67
C ILE A 96 2.12 3.04 9.83
N ALA A 97 2.47 2.79 8.56
CA ALA A 97 1.67 2.00 7.63
C ALA A 97 1.38 0.59 8.19
N ASN A 98 2.38 -0.06 8.77
CA ASN A 98 2.19 -1.39 9.34
C ASN A 98 1.22 -1.39 10.54
N VAL A 99 1.23 -0.34 11.36
CA VAL A 99 0.24 -0.19 12.45
C VAL A 99 -1.17 -0.01 11.86
N ALA A 100 -1.31 0.78 10.80
CA ALA A 100 -2.59 0.96 10.10
C ALA A 100 -3.10 -0.36 9.49
N ILE A 101 -2.22 -1.13 8.82
CA ILE A 101 -2.58 -2.43 8.25
C ILE A 101 -3.00 -3.42 9.35
N ALA A 102 -2.28 -3.43 10.48
CA ALA A 102 -2.62 -4.29 11.61
C ALA A 102 -3.99 -3.92 12.22
N SER A 103 -4.32 -2.64 12.33
CA SER A 103 -5.66 -2.21 12.77
C SER A 103 -6.75 -2.63 11.78
N GLY A 104 -6.45 -2.68 10.47
CA GLY A 104 -7.33 -3.22 9.44
C GLY A 104 -7.60 -4.72 9.62
N VAL A 105 -6.57 -5.51 9.96
CA VAL A 105 -6.73 -6.94 10.29
C VAL A 105 -7.67 -7.11 11.48
N VAL A 106 -7.50 -6.30 12.53
CA VAL A 106 -8.36 -6.34 13.74
C VAL A 106 -9.78 -5.92 13.40
N SER A 107 -9.97 -4.89 12.56
CA SER A 107 -11.28 -4.39 12.14
C SER A 107 -12.10 -5.45 11.41
N TYR A 108 -11.52 -6.07 10.40
CA TYR A 108 -12.19 -7.17 9.69
C TYR A 108 -12.37 -8.41 10.57
N GLY A 109 -11.40 -8.70 11.45
CA GLY A 109 -11.49 -9.80 12.41
C GLY A 109 -12.63 -9.61 13.39
N SER A 110 -12.83 -8.42 13.94
CA SER A 110 -13.95 -8.14 14.86
C SER A 110 -15.30 -8.31 14.16
N TYR A 111 -15.42 -7.88 12.90
CA TYR A 111 -16.63 -8.14 12.10
C TYR A 111 -16.90 -9.64 11.91
N VAL A 112 -15.85 -10.43 11.57
CA VAL A 112 -15.98 -11.89 11.34
C VAL A 112 -16.42 -12.62 12.60
N PHE A 113 -15.87 -12.25 13.75
CA PHE A 113 -16.16 -12.94 15.03
C PHE A 113 -17.32 -12.31 15.81
N GLY A 114 -17.88 -11.20 15.34
CA GLY A 114 -18.94 -10.48 16.03
C GLY A 114 -18.52 -9.86 17.36
N PHE A 115 -17.25 -9.43 17.48
CA PHE A 115 -16.72 -8.83 18.71
C PHE A 115 -16.85 -7.32 18.68
N ASP A 116 -17.46 -6.76 19.73
CA ASP A 116 -17.42 -5.33 20.03
C ASP A 116 -16.23 -5.07 20.97
N LEU A 117 -15.09 -4.71 20.36
CA LEU A 117 -13.85 -4.50 21.09
C LEU A 117 -13.80 -3.08 21.68
N SER A 118 -13.48 -2.98 22.96
CA SER A 118 -13.10 -1.72 23.60
C SER A 118 -11.79 -1.17 23.02
N PRO A 119 -11.50 0.15 23.14
CA PRO A 119 -10.27 0.75 22.63
C PRO A 119 -8.98 0.07 23.13
N VAL A 120 -9.00 -0.44 24.35
CA VAL A 120 -7.86 -1.16 24.95
C VAL A 120 -7.70 -2.55 24.29
N GLU A 121 -8.79 -3.27 24.08
CA GLU A 121 -8.76 -4.58 23.39
C GLU A 121 -8.32 -4.45 21.95
N VAL A 122 -8.76 -3.40 21.24
CA VAL A 122 -8.27 -3.05 19.91
C VAL A 122 -6.77 -2.83 19.91
N CYS A 123 -6.25 -2.06 20.88
CA CYS A 123 -4.82 -1.83 21.04
C CYS A 123 -4.06 -3.15 21.24
N LEU A 124 -4.51 -3.98 22.18
CA LEU A 124 -3.89 -5.28 22.46
C LEU A 124 -3.94 -6.23 21.26
N ALA A 125 -5.07 -6.31 20.57
CA ALA A 125 -5.22 -7.13 19.37
C ALA A 125 -4.32 -6.65 18.23
N THR A 126 -4.17 -5.33 18.05
CA THR A 126 -3.25 -4.75 17.06
C THR A 126 -1.80 -5.07 17.39
N ILE A 127 -1.39 -4.95 18.66
CA ILE A 127 -0.05 -5.33 19.13
C ILE A 127 0.21 -6.82 18.89
N ALA A 128 -0.74 -7.69 19.24
CA ALA A 128 -0.62 -9.12 19.01
C ALA A 128 -0.48 -9.46 17.52
N THR A 129 -1.23 -8.78 16.66
CA THR A 129 -1.16 -8.92 15.21
C THR A 129 0.20 -8.50 14.66
N LEU A 130 0.75 -7.36 15.12
CA LEU A 130 2.09 -6.88 14.76
C LEU A 130 3.19 -7.84 15.26
N PHE A 131 3.06 -8.34 16.48
CA PHE A 131 4.01 -9.31 17.04
C PHE A 131 4.05 -10.59 16.23
N LEU A 132 2.89 -11.13 15.86
CA LEU A 132 2.79 -12.34 15.04
C LEU A 132 3.40 -12.11 13.64
N ALA A 133 3.10 -10.98 13.01
CA ALA A 133 3.69 -10.62 11.72
C ALA A 133 5.22 -10.46 11.80
N ALA A 134 5.74 -9.81 12.85
CA ALA A 134 7.17 -9.67 13.10
C ALA A 134 7.84 -11.04 13.28
N THR A 135 7.21 -11.94 14.05
CA THR A 135 7.71 -13.30 14.29
C THR A 135 7.78 -14.12 13.00
N ILE A 136 6.74 -14.06 12.17
CA ILE A 136 6.72 -14.75 10.87
C ILE A 136 7.79 -14.17 9.93
N SER A 137 8.05 -12.87 9.97
CA SER A 137 9.09 -12.24 9.14
C SER A 137 10.50 -12.74 9.45
N LEU A 138 10.74 -13.39 10.61
CA LEU A 138 12.03 -13.97 10.96
C LEU A 138 12.39 -15.24 10.17
N VAL A 139 11.43 -15.89 9.50
CA VAL A 139 11.69 -17.13 8.73
C VAL A 139 12.38 -16.90 7.38
N GLY A 140 12.53 -15.63 6.97
CA GLY A 140 13.30 -15.20 5.80
C GLY A 140 12.58 -15.36 4.45
N PRO A 141 13.13 -14.74 3.39
CA PRO A 141 12.43 -14.50 2.11
C PRO A 141 12.05 -15.78 1.36
N LYS A 142 12.81 -16.89 1.48
CA LYS A 142 12.54 -18.11 0.70
C LYS A 142 11.24 -18.82 1.10
N LYS A 143 10.91 -18.85 2.39
CA LYS A 143 9.66 -19.47 2.87
C LYS A 143 8.47 -18.52 2.75
N PHE A 144 8.76 -17.24 2.79
CA PHE A 144 7.80 -16.18 2.75
C PHE A 144 7.02 -16.10 1.43
N GLY A 145 7.66 -16.36 0.27
CA GLY A 145 7.03 -16.28 -1.05
C GLY A 145 5.79 -17.17 -1.24
N LYS A 146 5.76 -18.38 -0.64
CA LYS A 146 4.57 -19.24 -0.69
C LYS A 146 3.41 -18.69 0.14
N PHE A 147 3.73 -18.09 1.29
CA PHE A 147 2.75 -17.47 2.17
C PHE A 147 2.12 -16.24 1.51
N THR A 148 2.92 -15.43 0.83
CA THR A 148 2.46 -14.26 0.09
C THR A 148 1.46 -14.63 -1.02
N SER A 149 1.67 -15.76 -1.71
CA SER A 149 0.75 -16.22 -2.77
C SER A 149 -0.66 -16.51 -2.24
N LEU A 150 -0.80 -16.98 -1.00
CA LEU A 150 -2.10 -17.19 -0.37
C LEU A 150 -2.85 -15.85 -0.17
N GLY A 151 -2.15 -14.83 0.35
CA GLY A 151 -2.73 -13.50 0.54
C GLY A 151 -3.21 -12.88 -0.76
N VAL A 152 -2.47 -13.10 -1.86
CA VAL A 152 -2.85 -12.68 -3.21
C VAL A 152 -4.19 -13.28 -3.62
N ILE A 153 -4.35 -14.59 -3.49
CA ILE A 153 -5.61 -15.28 -3.83
C ILE A 153 -6.75 -14.72 -2.97
N CYS A 154 -6.51 -14.50 -1.68
CA CYS A 154 -7.50 -14.01 -0.73
C CYS A 154 -7.97 -12.57 -0.99
N VAL A 155 -7.22 -11.73 -1.71
CA VAL A 155 -7.70 -10.40 -2.13
C VAL A 155 -8.25 -10.40 -3.54
N VAL A 156 -7.63 -11.14 -4.46
CA VAL A 156 -8.02 -11.15 -5.87
C VAL A 156 -9.42 -11.73 -6.07
N ILE A 157 -9.74 -12.83 -5.38
CA ILE A 157 -11.07 -13.46 -5.52
C ILE A 157 -12.20 -12.50 -5.08
N PRO A 158 -12.18 -11.88 -3.88
CA PRO A 158 -13.19 -10.91 -3.50
C PRO A 158 -13.27 -9.69 -4.43
N VAL A 159 -12.14 -9.13 -4.84
CA VAL A 159 -12.14 -7.94 -5.71
C VAL A 159 -12.72 -8.29 -7.07
N ILE A 160 -12.23 -9.32 -7.72
CA ILE A 160 -12.73 -9.75 -9.03
C ILE A 160 -14.19 -10.18 -8.94
N GLY A 161 -14.55 -10.93 -7.92
CA GLY A 161 -15.95 -11.35 -7.69
C GLY A 161 -16.89 -10.15 -7.57
N LEU A 162 -16.49 -9.10 -6.84
CA LEU A 162 -17.26 -7.87 -6.73
C LEU A 162 -17.41 -7.15 -8.09
N LEU A 163 -16.31 -7.06 -8.87
CA LEU A 163 -16.35 -6.42 -10.18
C LEU A 163 -17.28 -7.12 -11.16
N PHE A 164 -17.37 -8.46 -11.10
CA PHE A 164 -18.27 -9.23 -11.97
C PHE A 164 -19.70 -9.28 -11.47
N ALA A 165 -19.91 -9.54 -10.18
CA ALA A 165 -21.25 -9.74 -9.63
C ALA A 165 -21.92 -8.43 -9.18
N GLY A 166 -21.16 -7.49 -8.64
CA GLY A 166 -21.72 -6.30 -7.99
C GLY A 166 -22.53 -5.40 -8.92
N GLY A 167 -22.20 -5.36 -10.21
CA GLY A 167 -22.97 -4.60 -11.19
C GLY A 167 -24.43 -5.09 -11.36
N PHE A 168 -24.71 -6.36 -11.11
CA PHE A 168 -26.09 -6.92 -11.20
C PHE A 168 -26.96 -6.53 -10.01
N PHE A 169 -26.36 -6.19 -8.87
CA PHE A 169 -27.03 -5.79 -7.64
C PHE A 169 -26.97 -4.28 -7.37
N PHE A 170 -26.32 -3.53 -8.27
CA PHE A 170 -26.09 -2.10 -8.13
C PHE A 170 -27.41 -1.32 -8.16
N ASP A 171 -27.70 -0.54 -7.11
CA ASP A 171 -28.84 0.37 -7.05
C ASP A 171 -28.38 1.83 -7.25
N ALA A 172 -28.85 2.41 -8.35
CA ALA A 172 -28.54 3.80 -8.69
C ALA A 172 -29.13 4.81 -7.70
N ASN A 173 -30.20 4.47 -6.97
CA ASN A 173 -30.77 5.35 -5.96
C ASN A 173 -29.88 5.41 -4.72
N ILE A 174 -29.41 4.26 -4.21
CA ILE A 174 -28.43 4.19 -3.12
C ILE A 174 -27.18 5.03 -3.48
N TYR A 175 -26.68 4.85 -4.70
CA TYR A 175 -25.49 5.58 -5.18
C TYR A 175 -25.70 7.10 -5.23
N ARG A 176 -26.89 7.55 -5.67
CA ARG A 176 -27.25 8.98 -5.76
C ARG A 176 -27.48 9.60 -4.40
N GLU A 177 -28.15 8.90 -3.48
CA GLU A 177 -28.35 9.37 -2.11
C GLU A 177 -27.01 9.56 -1.38
N ALA A 178 -26.01 8.75 -1.70
CA ALA A 178 -24.67 8.84 -1.17
C ALA A 178 -23.78 9.84 -1.91
N TRP A 179 -24.31 10.70 -2.83
CA TRP A 179 -23.48 11.54 -3.69
C TRP A 179 -22.57 12.50 -2.93
N ASN A 180 -23.11 13.25 -1.99
CA ASN A 180 -22.36 14.18 -1.13
C ASN A 180 -23.11 14.35 0.20
N PRO A 181 -23.10 13.34 1.06
CA PRO A 181 -23.95 13.31 2.26
C PRO A 181 -23.60 14.39 3.28
N SER A 182 -22.37 14.90 3.25
CA SER A 182 -21.90 15.97 4.15
C SER A 182 -22.05 17.38 3.56
N ASP A 183 -22.69 17.51 2.39
CA ASP A 183 -22.88 18.77 1.65
C ASP A 183 -21.60 19.63 1.54
N MET A 184 -20.49 18.95 1.28
CA MET A 184 -19.17 19.58 1.18
C MET A 184 -19.01 20.32 -0.15
N PRO A 185 -18.32 21.48 -0.19
CA PRO A 185 -17.89 22.06 -1.46
C PRO A 185 -17.06 21.05 -2.26
N PHE A 186 -17.28 20.95 -3.58
CA PHE A 186 -16.61 19.96 -4.44
C PHE A 186 -15.08 19.93 -4.24
N TYR A 187 -14.44 21.11 -4.12
CA TYR A 187 -13.00 21.21 -3.88
C TYR A 187 -12.58 20.56 -2.55
N ALA A 188 -13.37 20.77 -1.48
CA ALA A 188 -13.08 20.16 -0.17
C ALA A 188 -13.23 18.64 -0.25
N ALA A 189 -14.31 18.14 -0.86
CA ALA A 189 -14.53 16.72 -1.09
C ALA A 189 -13.38 16.08 -1.88
N MET A 190 -12.89 16.75 -2.93
CA MET A 190 -11.73 16.29 -3.72
C MET A 190 -10.45 16.24 -2.89
N LYS A 191 -10.15 17.30 -2.15
CA LYS A 191 -8.94 17.41 -1.33
C LYS A 191 -8.91 16.29 -0.27
N ASP A 192 -10.00 16.10 0.45
CA ASP A 192 -10.08 15.13 1.54
C ASP A 192 -10.03 13.70 1.00
N SER A 193 -10.69 13.44 -0.15
CA SER A 193 -10.62 12.14 -0.82
C SER A 193 -9.22 11.82 -1.34
N ILE A 194 -8.54 12.75 -2.03
CA ILE A 194 -7.21 12.52 -2.59
C ILE A 194 -6.20 12.19 -1.49
N ALA A 195 -6.26 12.89 -0.35
CA ALA A 195 -5.37 12.62 0.78
C ALA A 195 -5.44 11.16 1.25
N VAL A 196 -6.65 10.61 1.31
CA VAL A 196 -6.89 9.20 1.68
C VAL A 196 -6.54 8.23 0.55
N ILE A 197 -6.90 8.58 -0.69
CA ILE A 197 -6.69 7.71 -1.87
C ILE A 197 -5.21 7.50 -2.18
N ILE A 198 -4.33 8.48 -1.92
CA ILE A 198 -2.88 8.33 -2.10
C ILE A 198 -2.35 7.11 -1.33
N TRP A 199 -2.93 6.79 -0.16
CA TRP A 199 -2.59 5.59 0.60
C TRP A 199 -2.66 4.31 -0.24
N ALA A 200 -3.69 4.15 -1.08
CA ALA A 200 -3.88 2.96 -1.90
C ALA A 200 -2.80 2.76 -2.96
N PHE A 201 -2.10 3.82 -3.34
CA PHE A 201 -1.02 3.79 -4.32
C PHE A 201 0.38 3.71 -3.71
N LEU A 202 0.51 3.74 -2.37
CA LEU A 202 1.80 3.48 -1.73
C LEU A 202 2.26 2.05 -2.05
N GLY A 203 3.53 1.92 -2.42
CA GLY A 203 4.09 0.65 -2.85
C GLY A 203 4.32 0.54 -4.36
N LEU A 204 3.87 1.51 -5.17
CA LEU A 204 4.16 1.56 -6.61
C LEU A 204 5.67 1.59 -6.91
N GLU A 205 6.47 2.15 -5.99
CA GLU A 205 7.93 2.21 -6.06
C GLU A 205 8.60 0.84 -5.86
N THR A 206 7.96 -0.10 -5.17
CA THR A 206 8.55 -1.42 -4.86
C THR A 206 8.78 -2.27 -6.10
N ALA A 207 7.98 -2.11 -7.13
CA ALA A 207 8.14 -2.80 -8.40
C ALA A 207 9.44 -2.43 -9.12
N CYS A 208 9.97 -1.22 -8.89
CA CYS A 208 11.18 -0.73 -9.52
C CYS A 208 12.45 -1.32 -8.87
N ALA A 209 12.36 -1.73 -7.60
CA ALA A 209 13.48 -2.32 -6.86
C ALA A 209 13.88 -3.73 -7.33
N ASN A 210 13.03 -4.42 -8.10
CA ASN A 210 13.23 -5.80 -8.54
C ASN A 210 13.64 -5.94 -10.01
N SER A 211 14.16 -4.89 -10.64
CA SER A 211 14.52 -4.86 -12.08
C SER A 211 15.49 -5.96 -12.50
N ASP A 212 16.42 -6.36 -11.63
CA ASP A 212 17.42 -7.40 -11.92
C ASP A 212 16.84 -8.80 -12.14
N THR A 213 15.62 -9.03 -11.64
CA THR A 213 14.91 -10.31 -11.74
C THR A 213 13.99 -10.39 -12.96
N VAL A 214 13.95 -9.35 -13.79
CA VAL A 214 13.03 -9.20 -14.92
C VAL A 214 13.73 -9.47 -16.25
N GLU A 215 13.00 -10.08 -17.22
CA GLU A 215 13.45 -10.20 -18.60
C GLU A 215 13.36 -8.84 -19.29
N ASN A 216 14.41 -8.42 -20.01
CA ASN A 216 14.49 -7.13 -20.70
C ASN A 216 13.98 -5.96 -19.84
N PRO A 217 14.62 -5.67 -18.69
CA PRO A 217 14.10 -4.76 -17.68
C PRO A 217 13.83 -3.35 -18.22
N GLU A 218 14.65 -2.85 -19.16
CA GLU A 218 14.47 -1.53 -19.78
C GLU A 218 13.11 -1.36 -20.47
N LYS A 219 12.52 -2.43 -20.97
CA LYS A 219 11.23 -2.44 -21.65
C LYS A 219 10.12 -2.92 -20.72
N ASN A 220 10.34 -4.02 -20.01
CA ASN A 220 9.29 -4.72 -19.28
C ASN A 220 8.95 -4.04 -17.95
N VAL A 221 9.91 -3.40 -17.26
CA VAL A 221 9.63 -2.73 -15.98
C VAL A 221 8.69 -1.53 -16.16
N PRO A 222 8.95 -0.56 -17.07
CA PRO A 222 8.01 0.54 -17.26
C PRO A 222 6.62 0.09 -17.70
N ILE A 223 6.53 -0.87 -18.61
CA ILE A 223 5.24 -1.40 -19.07
C ILE A 223 4.48 -2.04 -17.91
N ALA A 224 5.15 -2.87 -17.12
CA ALA A 224 4.52 -3.59 -16.02
C ALA A 224 4.09 -2.66 -14.88
N VAL A 225 4.90 -1.66 -14.57
CA VAL A 225 4.58 -0.67 -13.52
C VAL A 225 3.39 0.19 -13.95
N LEU A 226 3.38 0.68 -15.18
CA LEU A 226 2.24 1.44 -15.73
C LEU A 226 0.96 0.60 -15.77
N ALA A 227 1.03 -0.59 -16.36
CA ALA A 227 -0.13 -1.46 -16.49
C ALA A 227 -0.63 -1.93 -15.11
N GLY A 228 0.27 -2.22 -14.17
CA GLY A 228 -0.07 -2.62 -12.80
C GLY A 228 -0.75 -1.50 -12.03
N THR A 229 -0.24 -0.27 -12.14
CA THR A 229 -0.84 0.90 -11.47
C THR A 229 -2.20 1.25 -12.06
N LEU A 230 -2.35 1.21 -13.39
CA LEU A 230 -3.65 1.42 -14.06
C LEU A 230 -4.66 0.34 -13.67
N LEU A 231 -4.24 -0.92 -13.63
CA LEU A 231 -5.10 -2.03 -13.22
C LEU A 231 -5.56 -1.87 -11.76
N ALA A 232 -4.64 -1.54 -10.85
CA ALA A 232 -4.98 -1.27 -9.46
C ALA A 232 -5.94 -0.08 -9.34
N GLY A 233 -5.67 1.04 -9.99
CA GLY A 233 -6.54 2.21 -10.02
C GLY A 233 -7.94 1.92 -10.56
N ALA A 234 -8.05 1.14 -11.64
CA ALA A 234 -9.32 0.69 -12.18
C ALA A 234 -10.08 -0.19 -11.19
N CYS A 235 -9.41 -1.15 -10.56
CA CYS A 235 -10.03 -2.00 -9.53
C CYS A 235 -10.51 -1.19 -8.32
N TYR A 236 -9.73 -0.24 -7.83
CA TYR A 236 -10.09 0.63 -6.71
C TYR A 236 -11.30 1.50 -7.03
N THR A 237 -11.24 2.20 -8.16
CA THR A 237 -12.32 3.08 -8.63
C THR A 237 -13.62 2.31 -8.79
N THR A 238 -13.58 1.18 -9.49
CA THR A 238 -14.77 0.39 -9.79
C THR A 238 -15.32 -0.29 -8.54
N SER A 239 -14.48 -0.88 -7.68
CA SER A 239 -14.94 -1.53 -6.46
C SER A 239 -15.56 -0.53 -5.48
N THR A 240 -14.96 0.64 -5.29
CA THR A 240 -15.52 1.70 -4.44
C THR A 240 -16.88 2.18 -4.98
N ALA A 241 -16.99 2.38 -6.30
CA ALA A 241 -18.25 2.77 -6.92
C ALA A 241 -19.34 1.72 -6.73
N ILE A 242 -19.02 0.44 -6.97
CA ILE A 242 -19.97 -0.67 -6.80
C ILE A 242 -20.42 -0.77 -5.35
N ILE A 243 -19.51 -0.74 -4.37
CA ILE A 243 -19.84 -0.79 -2.94
C ILE A 243 -20.77 0.38 -2.56
N GLY A 244 -20.52 1.59 -3.07
CA GLY A 244 -21.38 2.75 -2.85
C GLY A 244 -22.78 2.64 -3.45
N GLY A 245 -23.00 1.76 -4.42
CA GLY A 245 -24.32 1.45 -4.96
C GLY A 245 -24.97 0.17 -4.39
N LEU A 246 -24.24 -0.58 -3.56
CA LEU A 246 -24.76 -1.79 -2.90
C LEU A 246 -25.18 -1.54 -1.46
N VAL A 247 -24.51 -0.62 -0.77
CA VAL A 247 -24.65 -0.41 0.68
C VAL A 247 -24.94 1.06 0.95
N PRO A 248 -25.99 1.38 1.74
CA PRO A 248 -26.26 2.75 2.17
C PRO A 248 -25.06 3.37 2.89
N TYR A 249 -24.75 4.64 2.58
CA TYR A 249 -23.54 5.31 3.08
C TYR A 249 -23.50 5.37 4.62
N GLN A 250 -24.65 5.47 5.30
CA GLN A 250 -24.74 5.46 6.78
C GLN A 250 -24.16 4.18 7.38
N GLN A 251 -24.40 3.03 6.71
CA GLN A 251 -23.87 1.73 7.14
C GLN A 251 -22.36 1.63 6.78
N LEU A 252 -21.96 2.14 5.62
CA LEU A 252 -20.55 2.15 5.21
C LEU A 252 -19.68 2.98 6.13
N MET A 253 -20.11 4.17 6.54
CA MET A 253 -19.35 5.09 7.40
C MET A 253 -18.91 4.48 8.74
N VAL A 254 -19.68 3.53 9.25
CA VAL A 254 -19.39 2.84 10.51
C VAL A 254 -18.85 1.42 10.33
N SER A 255 -18.74 0.97 9.09
CA SER A 255 -18.34 -0.41 8.80
C SER A 255 -16.83 -0.61 8.93
N GLY A 256 -16.44 -1.59 9.74
CA GLY A 256 -15.08 -2.10 9.80
C GLY A 256 -14.74 -3.10 8.68
N ALA A 257 -15.72 -3.52 7.87
CA ALA A 257 -15.55 -4.52 6.82
C ALA A 257 -16.43 -4.23 5.58
N PRO A 258 -16.19 -3.12 4.84
CA PRO A 258 -17.06 -2.67 3.75
C PRO A 258 -17.25 -3.69 2.62
N PHE A 259 -16.24 -4.47 2.25
CA PHE A 259 -16.39 -5.57 1.29
C PHE A 259 -17.28 -6.70 1.82
N GLY A 260 -17.08 -7.09 3.09
CA GLY A 260 -17.92 -8.10 3.75
C GLY A 260 -19.37 -7.69 3.75
N LEU A 261 -19.64 -6.42 4.09
CA LEU A 261 -20.98 -5.84 4.09
C LEU A 261 -21.61 -5.81 2.68
N ALA A 262 -20.81 -5.44 1.65
CA ALA A 262 -21.27 -5.46 0.26
C ALA A 262 -21.60 -6.88 -0.21
N TYR A 263 -20.81 -7.87 0.14
CA TYR A 263 -21.11 -9.26 -0.18
C TYR A 263 -22.30 -9.81 0.61
N ALA A 264 -22.47 -9.39 1.84
CA ALA A 264 -23.64 -9.73 2.64
C ALA A 264 -24.94 -9.18 2.02
N SER A 265 -24.91 -7.96 1.49
CA SER A 265 -26.08 -7.37 0.80
C SER A 265 -26.45 -8.10 -0.50
N MET A 266 -25.46 -8.69 -1.20
CA MET A 266 -25.71 -9.43 -2.44
C MET A 266 -26.15 -10.89 -2.23
N PHE A 267 -25.48 -11.58 -1.29
CA PHE A 267 -25.53 -13.04 -1.18
C PHE A 267 -25.83 -13.56 0.24
N GLY A 268 -26.11 -12.64 1.17
CA GLY A 268 -26.39 -12.94 2.58
C GLY A 268 -25.13 -13.00 3.46
N ASP A 269 -25.37 -12.97 4.77
CA ASP A 269 -24.34 -12.80 5.81
C ASP A 269 -23.24 -13.86 5.77
N THR A 270 -23.58 -15.11 5.46
CA THR A 270 -22.59 -16.20 5.37
C THR A 270 -21.51 -15.89 4.33
N VAL A 271 -21.90 -15.39 3.15
CA VAL A 271 -20.94 -15.03 2.09
C VAL A 271 -20.13 -13.80 2.50
N GLY A 272 -20.77 -12.81 3.14
CA GLY A 272 -20.09 -11.65 3.69
C GLY A 272 -19.00 -12.03 4.70
N HIS A 273 -19.29 -12.99 5.60
CA HIS A 273 -18.31 -13.50 6.56
C HIS A 273 -17.17 -14.27 5.88
N ILE A 274 -17.44 -15.13 4.91
CA ILE A 274 -16.41 -15.86 4.16
C ILE A 274 -15.46 -14.88 3.47
N VAL A 275 -15.99 -13.88 2.78
CA VAL A 275 -15.21 -12.85 2.11
C VAL A 275 -14.38 -12.05 3.11
N SER A 276 -14.96 -11.69 4.25
CA SER A 276 -14.23 -11.00 5.32
C SER A 276 -13.09 -11.84 5.89
N CYS A 277 -13.26 -13.15 6.08
CA CYS A 277 -12.18 -14.07 6.46
C CYS A 277 -11.05 -14.08 5.44
N MET A 278 -11.37 -14.11 4.14
CA MET A 278 -10.36 -14.03 3.08
C MET A 278 -9.58 -12.71 3.17
N LEU A 279 -10.27 -11.60 3.41
CA LEU A 279 -9.64 -10.28 3.49
C LEU A 279 -8.81 -10.11 4.77
N VAL A 280 -9.21 -10.69 5.91
CA VAL A 280 -8.36 -10.79 7.12
C VAL A 280 -7.05 -11.51 6.79
N CYS A 281 -7.15 -12.65 6.12
CA CYS A 281 -5.96 -13.42 5.69
C CYS A 281 -5.07 -12.59 4.77
N SER A 282 -5.65 -11.93 3.76
CA SER A 282 -4.90 -11.08 2.83
C SER A 282 -4.22 -9.90 3.51
N CYS A 283 -4.92 -9.17 4.39
CA CYS A 283 -4.35 -8.07 5.17
C CYS A 283 -3.20 -8.53 6.04
N PHE A 284 -3.35 -9.67 6.71
CA PHE A 284 -2.30 -10.21 7.57
C PHE A 284 -1.06 -10.64 6.78
N VAL A 285 -1.26 -11.26 5.62
CA VAL A 285 -0.15 -11.60 4.71
C VAL A 285 0.54 -10.34 4.20
N SER A 286 -0.23 -9.33 3.80
CA SER A 286 0.29 -8.02 3.38
C SER A 286 1.10 -7.35 4.49
N LEU A 287 0.57 -7.32 5.72
CA LEU A 287 1.28 -6.81 6.90
C LEU A 287 2.63 -7.49 7.09
N THR A 288 2.65 -8.82 6.98
CA THR A 288 3.90 -9.59 7.16
C THR A 288 4.91 -9.26 6.06
N ALA A 289 4.44 -9.06 4.81
CA ALA A 289 5.28 -8.63 3.69
C ALA A 289 5.89 -7.24 3.93
N TRP A 290 5.08 -6.28 4.33
CA TRP A 290 5.53 -4.92 4.63
C TRP A 290 6.43 -4.86 5.87
N GLN A 291 6.19 -5.71 6.87
CA GLN A 291 7.07 -5.84 8.03
C GLN A 291 8.48 -6.30 7.63
N PHE A 292 8.55 -7.28 6.72
CA PHE A 292 9.82 -7.71 6.14
C PHE A 292 10.45 -6.59 5.30
N THR A 293 9.67 -5.93 4.44
CA THR A 293 10.15 -4.85 3.57
C THR A 293 10.76 -3.70 4.36
N VAL A 294 10.09 -3.19 5.39
CA VAL A 294 10.62 -2.08 6.20
C VAL A 294 11.92 -2.49 6.93
N SER A 295 12.02 -3.72 7.36
CA SER A 295 13.22 -4.23 8.01
C SER A 295 14.41 -4.36 7.03
N GLU A 296 14.16 -4.72 5.78
CA GLU A 296 15.17 -4.74 4.72
C GLU A 296 15.62 -3.32 4.34
N VAL A 297 14.69 -2.36 4.23
CA VAL A 297 15.04 -0.94 4.01
C VAL A 297 15.96 -0.43 5.11
N ALA A 298 15.63 -0.69 6.37
CA ALA A 298 16.47 -0.31 7.52
C ALA A 298 17.84 -1.00 7.50
N ARG A 299 17.89 -2.30 7.16
CA ARG A 299 19.13 -3.07 7.00
C ARG A 299 20.00 -2.51 5.87
N GLU A 300 19.44 -2.20 4.73
CA GLU A 300 20.15 -1.67 3.57
C GLU A 300 20.72 -0.28 3.88
N ALA A 301 19.91 0.61 4.45
CA ALA A 301 20.37 1.93 4.91
C ALA A 301 21.51 1.83 5.95
N SER A 302 21.43 0.83 6.84
CA SER A 302 22.51 0.54 7.79
C SER A 302 23.77 0.04 7.10
N SER A 303 23.66 -0.83 6.08
CA SER A 303 24.81 -1.39 5.36
C SER A 303 25.64 -0.34 4.62
N ILE A 304 25.00 0.72 4.14
CA ILE A 304 25.66 1.87 3.50
C ILE A 304 26.04 2.98 4.50
N GLY A 305 25.87 2.73 5.80
CA GLY A 305 26.30 3.62 6.88
C GLY A 305 25.41 4.86 7.09
N LEU A 306 24.14 4.79 6.71
CA LEU A 306 23.13 5.83 6.99
C LEU A 306 22.44 5.59 8.32
N PHE A 307 22.19 4.32 8.68
CA PHE A 307 21.57 3.92 9.94
C PHE A 307 22.59 3.21 10.85
N PRO A 308 22.27 3.03 12.15
CA PRO A 308 23.14 2.34 13.08
C PRO A 308 23.48 0.91 12.62
N ARG A 309 24.76 0.54 12.71
CA ARG A 309 25.31 -0.72 12.16
C ARG A 309 24.64 -1.99 12.69
N PHE A 310 24.10 -1.99 13.90
CA PHE A 310 23.44 -3.14 14.47
C PHE A 310 22.17 -3.57 13.71
N LEU A 311 21.52 -2.64 12.98
CA LEU A 311 20.35 -2.95 12.15
C LEU A 311 20.69 -3.81 10.92
N SER A 312 21.96 -3.88 10.51
CA SER A 312 22.38 -4.73 9.38
C SER A 312 22.53 -6.21 9.73
N THR A 313 22.37 -6.58 11.02
CA THR A 313 22.56 -7.95 11.49
C THR A 313 21.45 -8.88 11.03
N VAL A 314 21.83 -10.00 10.42
CA VAL A 314 20.89 -11.01 9.90
C VAL A 314 21.00 -12.34 10.65
N ASN A 315 19.90 -13.07 10.72
CA ASN A 315 19.86 -14.44 11.27
C ASN A 315 20.27 -15.49 10.22
N LYS A 316 20.27 -16.80 10.62
CA LYS A 316 20.57 -17.93 9.73
C LYS A 316 19.66 -18.05 8.50
N PHE A 317 18.51 -17.42 8.52
CA PHE A 317 17.54 -17.38 7.40
C PHE A 317 17.69 -16.13 6.54
N ARG A 318 18.72 -15.30 6.78
CA ARG A 318 18.98 -14.00 6.13
C ARG A 318 17.91 -12.95 6.39
N SER A 319 17.17 -13.06 7.51
CA SER A 319 16.23 -12.05 7.94
C SER A 319 16.90 -11.07 8.92
N PRO A 320 16.68 -9.75 8.81
CA PRO A 320 17.29 -8.72 9.67
C PRO A 320 16.58 -8.65 11.04
N TYR A 321 16.83 -9.63 11.89
CA TYR A 321 16.09 -9.85 13.13
C TYR A 321 16.21 -8.70 14.13
N VAL A 322 17.35 -8.00 14.16
CA VAL A 322 17.53 -6.85 15.05
C VAL A 322 16.69 -5.66 14.54
N ALA A 323 16.69 -5.41 13.23
CA ALA A 323 15.82 -4.40 12.65
C ALA A 323 14.35 -4.70 12.91
N ILE A 324 13.89 -5.95 12.69
CA ILE A 324 12.51 -6.38 12.99
C ILE A 324 12.15 -6.09 14.45
N ALA A 325 13.00 -6.43 15.40
CA ALA A 325 12.74 -6.21 16.82
C ALA A 325 12.67 -4.72 17.19
N CYS A 326 13.59 -3.90 16.68
CA CYS A 326 13.59 -2.44 16.91
C CYS A 326 12.35 -1.77 16.31
N LEU A 327 12.01 -2.14 15.07
CA LEU A 327 10.84 -1.59 14.38
C LEU A 327 9.54 -2.00 15.06
N PHE A 328 9.43 -3.26 15.52
CA PHE A 328 8.30 -3.70 16.34
C PHE A 328 8.18 -2.90 17.64
N GLY A 329 9.30 -2.62 18.33
CA GLY A 329 9.29 -1.77 19.52
C GLY A 329 8.73 -0.35 19.26
N ILE A 330 9.08 0.25 18.13
CA ILE A 330 8.54 1.55 17.72
C ILE A 330 7.03 1.43 17.39
N GLN A 331 6.63 0.37 16.67
CA GLN A 331 5.22 0.12 16.35
C GLN A 331 4.37 -0.09 17.60
N LEU A 332 4.91 -0.78 18.62
CA LEU A 332 4.28 -0.95 19.92
C LEU A 332 4.00 0.43 20.59
N CYS A 333 5.02 1.28 20.68
CA CYS A 333 4.86 2.63 21.23
C CYS A 333 3.83 3.45 20.45
N MET A 334 3.83 3.37 19.13
CA MET A 334 2.87 4.07 18.28
C MET A 334 1.44 3.56 18.49
N THR A 335 1.25 2.25 18.58
CA THR A 335 -0.08 1.67 18.81
C THR A 335 -0.64 2.15 20.15
N LEU A 336 0.19 2.23 21.19
CA LEU A 336 -0.21 2.77 22.49
C LEU A 336 -0.52 4.26 22.43
N ALA A 337 0.21 5.04 21.64
CA ALA A 337 0.02 6.49 21.51
C ALA A 337 -1.20 6.86 20.64
N THR A 338 -1.69 5.96 19.78
CA THR A 338 -2.76 6.22 18.82
C THR A 338 -4.10 5.57 19.22
N ILE A 339 -4.29 5.22 20.49
CA ILE A 339 -5.58 4.69 20.98
C ILE A 339 -6.70 5.67 20.64
N SER A 340 -7.71 5.18 19.92
CA SER A 340 -8.83 5.96 19.43
C SER A 340 -10.16 5.28 19.77
N PRO A 341 -11.26 6.03 19.93
CA PRO A 341 -12.56 5.45 20.26
C PRO A 341 -13.09 4.48 19.20
N THR A 342 -12.65 4.58 17.94
CA THR A 342 -13.05 3.65 16.86
C THR A 342 -11.86 3.20 16.02
N LEU A 343 -11.90 1.95 15.55
CA LEU A 343 -10.88 1.37 14.64
C LEU A 343 -10.73 2.17 13.36
N LEU A 344 -11.83 2.60 12.76
CA LEU A 344 -11.79 3.37 11.52
C LEU A 344 -11.12 4.74 11.72
N LYS A 345 -11.39 5.42 12.84
CA LYS A 345 -10.75 6.69 13.17
C LYS A 345 -9.25 6.52 13.40
N GLN A 346 -8.84 5.46 14.11
CA GLN A 346 -7.43 5.12 14.29
C GLN A 346 -6.75 4.86 12.96
N PHE A 347 -7.36 4.05 12.10
CA PHE A 347 -6.87 3.77 10.76
C PHE A 347 -6.66 5.06 9.95
N ASN A 348 -7.67 5.95 9.91
CA ASN A 348 -7.60 7.20 9.15
C ASN A 348 -6.50 8.14 9.64
N ILE A 349 -6.26 8.25 10.94
CA ILE A 349 -5.14 9.04 11.50
C ILE A 349 -3.81 8.46 11.01
N LEU A 350 -3.64 7.15 11.10
CA LEU A 350 -2.40 6.47 10.74
C LEU A 350 -2.09 6.57 9.24
N ILE A 351 -3.08 6.35 8.36
CA ILE A 351 -2.85 6.45 6.92
C ILE A 351 -2.49 7.88 6.49
N ASN A 352 -3.15 8.89 7.05
CA ASN A 352 -2.82 10.28 6.75
C ASN A 352 -1.38 10.62 7.16
N LEU A 353 -0.95 10.22 8.36
CA LEU A 353 0.43 10.41 8.81
C LEU A 353 1.43 9.65 7.92
N ALA A 354 1.15 8.40 7.58
CA ALA A 354 2.01 7.60 6.71
C ALA A 354 2.16 8.25 5.33
N VAL A 355 1.06 8.69 4.72
CA VAL A 355 1.07 9.36 3.42
C VAL A 355 1.87 10.65 3.47
N MET A 356 1.62 11.52 4.44
CA MET A 356 2.33 12.81 4.57
C MET A 356 3.85 12.62 4.66
N ILE A 357 4.30 11.67 5.47
CA ILE A 357 5.74 11.39 5.63
C ILE A 357 6.30 10.72 4.36
N ASN A 358 5.53 9.86 3.68
CA ASN A 358 5.97 9.18 2.46
C ASN A 358 6.09 10.11 1.25
N LEU A 359 5.38 11.24 1.24
CA LEU A 359 5.54 12.24 0.18
C LEU A 359 6.96 12.86 0.18
N ILE A 360 7.65 12.93 1.32
CA ILE A 360 9.01 13.50 1.40
C ILE A 360 10.00 12.71 0.53
N PRO A 361 10.18 11.38 0.68
CA PRO A 361 11.05 10.61 -0.20
C PRO A 361 10.61 10.66 -1.68
N TYR A 362 9.30 10.73 -1.97
CA TYR A 362 8.81 10.87 -3.33
C TYR A 362 9.26 12.19 -3.95
N LEU A 363 9.07 13.31 -3.25
CA LEU A 363 9.51 14.63 -3.72
C LEU A 363 11.04 14.71 -3.91
N LEU A 364 11.81 14.14 -2.99
CA LEU A 364 13.27 14.10 -3.11
C LEU A 364 13.71 13.25 -4.31
N ALA A 365 13.09 12.08 -4.52
CA ALA A 365 13.42 11.23 -5.65
C ALA A 365 13.05 11.89 -6.98
N MET A 366 11.86 12.48 -7.10
CA MET A 366 11.40 13.16 -8.32
C MET A 366 12.23 14.41 -8.59
N GLY A 367 12.56 15.18 -7.58
CA GLY A 367 13.45 16.35 -7.72
C GLY A 367 14.88 16.00 -8.23
N ALA A 368 15.31 14.77 -8.05
CA ALA A 368 16.64 14.28 -8.46
C ALA A 368 16.66 13.62 -9.86
N VAL A 369 15.51 13.40 -10.52
CA VAL A 369 15.41 12.66 -11.80
C VAL A 369 16.36 13.22 -12.87
N SER A 370 16.38 14.54 -13.05
CA SER A 370 17.22 15.18 -14.06
C SER A 370 18.72 15.01 -13.78
N ASP A 371 19.12 15.12 -12.50
CA ASP A 371 20.53 14.99 -12.12
C ASP A 371 20.99 13.53 -12.20
N LEU A 372 20.11 12.57 -11.86
CA LEU A 372 20.33 11.15 -12.06
C LEU A 372 20.58 10.84 -13.56
N GLN A 373 19.72 11.36 -14.45
CA GLN A 373 19.85 11.12 -15.89
C GLN A 373 21.14 11.69 -16.47
N LYS A 374 21.55 12.88 -16.02
CA LYS A 374 22.82 13.49 -16.43
C LYS A 374 24.01 12.68 -15.94
N ALA A 375 24.01 12.26 -14.67
CA ALA A 375 25.11 11.50 -14.07
C ALA A 375 25.30 10.12 -14.73
N GLU A 376 24.20 9.47 -15.12
CA GLU A 376 24.25 8.16 -15.77
C GLU A 376 24.25 8.23 -17.30
N SER A 377 24.45 9.43 -17.88
CA SER A 377 24.54 9.66 -19.34
C SER A 377 23.37 9.11 -20.12
N VAL A 378 22.15 9.26 -19.61
CA VAL A 378 20.91 8.79 -20.26
C VAL A 378 20.62 9.58 -21.54
N PRO A 379 20.38 8.95 -22.70
CA PRO A 379 20.03 9.66 -23.94
C PRO A 379 18.83 10.59 -23.78
N MET A 380 18.90 11.81 -24.31
CA MET A 380 17.88 12.86 -24.18
C MET A 380 16.48 12.40 -24.58
N GLU A 381 16.35 11.57 -25.60
CA GLU A 381 15.05 11.01 -26.05
C GLU A 381 14.38 10.16 -24.97
N LYS A 382 15.15 9.40 -24.19
CA LYS A 382 14.66 8.57 -23.08
C LYS A 382 14.44 9.38 -21.81
N ALA A 383 15.13 10.54 -21.66
CA ALA A 383 15.08 11.39 -20.48
C ALA A 383 13.84 12.30 -20.44
N LYS A 384 13.42 12.85 -21.58
CA LYS A 384 12.42 13.93 -21.67
C LYS A 384 11.07 13.58 -21.02
N ILE A 385 10.53 12.39 -21.33
CA ILE A 385 9.22 11.96 -20.83
C ILE A 385 9.27 11.73 -19.32
N ALA A 386 10.37 11.14 -18.80
CA ALA A 386 10.52 10.89 -17.36
C ALA A 386 10.63 12.20 -16.56
N ASN A 387 11.29 13.22 -17.12
CA ASN A 387 11.38 14.54 -16.50
C ASN A 387 10.00 15.24 -16.43
N ILE A 388 9.20 15.16 -17.50
CA ILE A 388 7.83 15.69 -17.50
C ILE A 388 6.96 14.95 -16.47
N ALA A 389 7.11 13.64 -16.37
CA ALA A 389 6.35 12.84 -15.40
C ALA A 389 6.77 13.08 -13.93
N ALA A 390 7.95 13.64 -13.70
CA ALA A 390 8.46 13.93 -12.35
C ALA A 390 8.07 15.35 -11.85
N ILE A 391 7.60 16.23 -12.71
CA ILE A 391 7.07 17.57 -12.38
C ILE A 391 5.61 17.46 -11.92
#